data_323a546b6c712059cbe81e3edaff5d32
#
_entry.id   323a546b6c712059cbe81e3edaff5d32
#
_cell.length_a   1.000
_cell.length_b   1.000
_cell.length_c   1.000
_cell.angle_alpha   90.00
_cell.angle_beta   90.00
_cell.angle_gamma   90.00
#
_symmetry.space_group_name_H-M   'P 1'
#
loop_
_entity.id
_entity.type
_entity.pdbx_description
1 polymer ?
#
loop_
_entity_poly.entity_id
_entity_poly.type
_entity_poly.pdbx_seq_one_letter_code
_entity_poly.pdbx_strand_id
1 'polypeptide(L)'
;MKTRILTAAVGLPILIALLLAAPLWAAGIAMGLVCTLAAYELMHMALGKTPRRLYFSVMLCAFVLPVMFSLGKEFSWAVGVLLLLFFVLSIEQMVSYAGHWRITLDMIAVAMLSGGVLPIMLSTLLRIGLIPVVGRVRMMLPFVIAFASDTGAYFTGMYLGKQKLAPHISPKKTLEGAIGGIDAGGLCALIYGVILLLCGFGANLFSLTLFGLIGSVVAQLGDLTFSAFKRQYDTKDYGNILPGHGGILDRFDSLYYLAPLTEVWIALAPAIWVKG
;
A
#
# COMPACT_ATOMS: atom_id res chain seq x y z
N MET A 1 20.71 -13.68 -5.12
CA MET A 1 20.11 -13.08 -6.33
C MET A 1 19.05 -13.99 -6.96
N LYS A 2 19.28 -15.29 -7.16
CA LYS A 2 18.32 -16.20 -7.80
C LYS A 2 16.93 -16.24 -7.12
N THR A 3 16.86 -16.33 -5.79
CA THR A 3 15.59 -16.33 -5.05
C THR A 3 14.78 -15.02 -5.24
N ARG A 4 15.44 -13.88 -5.28
CA ARG A 4 14.77 -12.58 -5.51
C ARG A 4 14.14 -12.49 -6.90
N ILE A 5 14.90 -12.88 -7.93
CA ILE A 5 14.38 -12.87 -9.31
C ILE A 5 13.21 -13.85 -9.42
N LEU A 6 13.30 -15.02 -8.84
CA LEU A 6 12.25 -16.04 -8.88
C LEU A 6 10.96 -15.54 -8.18
N THR A 7 11.07 -14.97 -7.00
CA THR A 7 9.89 -14.45 -6.25
C THR A 7 9.21 -13.31 -7.02
N ALA A 8 9.98 -12.40 -7.63
CA ALA A 8 9.41 -11.33 -8.45
C ALA A 8 8.80 -11.89 -9.76
N ALA A 9 9.46 -12.82 -10.42
CA ALA A 9 9.00 -13.42 -11.67
C ALA A 9 7.72 -14.26 -11.51
N VAL A 10 7.48 -14.82 -10.32
CA VAL A 10 6.25 -15.57 -10.02
C VAL A 10 5.19 -14.65 -9.38
N GLY A 11 5.59 -13.80 -8.44
CA GLY A 11 4.67 -12.97 -7.68
C GLY A 11 3.99 -11.89 -8.52
N LEU A 12 4.72 -11.24 -9.44
CA LEU A 12 4.14 -10.18 -10.27
C LEU A 12 3.06 -10.69 -11.25
N PRO A 13 3.26 -11.78 -12.02
CA PRO A 13 2.19 -12.35 -12.84
C PRO A 13 0.98 -12.82 -12.03
N ILE A 14 1.18 -13.43 -10.86
CA ILE A 14 0.08 -13.83 -9.97
C ILE A 14 -0.70 -12.60 -9.49
N LEU A 15 -0.03 -11.54 -9.08
CA LEU A 15 -0.66 -10.29 -8.68
C LEU A 15 -1.48 -9.70 -9.83
N ILE A 16 -0.91 -9.59 -11.02
CA ILE A 16 -1.59 -9.07 -12.22
C ILE A 16 -2.82 -9.92 -12.55
N ALA A 17 -2.68 -11.25 -12.57
CA ALA A 17 -3.79 -12.16 -12.84
C ALA A 17 -4.90 -12.03 -11.78
N LEU A 18 -4.54 -11.90 -10.50
CA LEU A 18 -5.48 -11.69 -9.42
C LEU A 18 -6.25 -10.36 -9.59
N LEU A 19 -5.54 -9.28 -9.93
CA LEU A 19 -6.13 -7.96 -10.05
C LEU A 19 -7.01 -7.81 -11.31
N LEU A 20 -6.61 -8.41 -12.42
CA LEU A 20 -7.31 -8.25 -13.71
C LEU A 20 -8.35 -9.32 -13.96
N ALA A 21 -8.08 -10.59 -13.64
CA ALA A 21 -8.90 -11.73 -14.05
C ALA A 21 -9.71 -12.37 -12.91
N ALA A 22 -9.22 -12.33 -11.67
CA ALA A 22 -9.94 -12.98 -10.56
C ALA A 22 -11.20 -12.18 -10.15
N PRO A 23 -12.24 -12.84 -9.60
CA PRO A 23 -13.38 -12.15 -8.99
C PRO A 23 -12.91 -11.19 -7.88
N LEU A 24 -13.60 -10.04 -7.70
CA LEU A 24 -13.18 -9.05 -6.69
C LEU A 24 -13.16 -9.60 -5.26
N TRP A 25 -14.07 -10.51 -4.92
CA TRP A 25 -14.04 -11.15 -3.61
C TRP A 25 -12.74 -11.95 -3.37
N ALA A 26 -12.20 -12.60 -4.41
CA ALA A 26 -10.92 -13.33 -4.32
C ALA A 26 -9.73 -12.36 -4.16
N ALA A 27 -9.74 -11.24 -4.89
CA ALA A 27 -8.79 -10.15 -4.69
C ALA A 27 -8.91 -9.55 -3.28
N GLY A 28 -10.14 -9.44 -2.74
CA GLY A 28 -10.40 -9.00 -1.38
C GLY A 28 -9.81 -9.94 -0.31
N ILE A 29 -9.95 -11.26 -0.49
CA ILE A 29 -9.34 -12.24 0.41
C ILE A 29 -7.81 -12.15 0.36
N ALA A 30 -7.23 -12.09 -0.83
CA ALA A 30 -5.78 -11.96 -0.99
C ALA A 30 -5.25 -10.67 -0.37
N MET A 31 -5.93 -9.53 -0.59
CA MET A 31 -5.60 -8.26 0.04
C MET A 31 -5.75 -8.31 1.56
N GLY A 32 -6.79 -9.00 2.06
CA GLY A 32 -7.00 -9.25 3.48
C GLY A 32 -5.84 -10.01 4.12
N LEU A 33 -5.32 -11.04 3.44
CA LEU A 33 -4.13 -11.77 3.88
C LEU A 33 -2.88 -10.89 3.89
N VAL A 34 -2.67 -10.08 2.84
CA VAL A 34 -1.57 -9.10 2.78
C VAL A 34 -1.67 -8.11 3.94
N CYS A 35 -2.84 -7.52 4.18
CA CYS A 35 -3.05 -6.57 5.28
C CYS A 35 -2.85 -7.22 6.66
N THR A 36 -3.29 -8.47 6.83
CA THR A 36 -3.11 -9.24 8.07
C THR A 36 -1.64 -9.47 8.38
N LEU A 37 -0.86 -9.89 7.38
CA LEU A 37 0.57 -10.11 7.54
C LEU A 37 1.33 -8.79 7.75
N ALA A 38 0.97 -7.74 7.03
CA ALA A 38 1.53 -6.40 7.22
C ALA A 38 1.23 -5.85 8.63
N ALA A 39 0.00 -6.05 9.13
CA ALA A 39 -0.38 -5.68 10.49
C ALA A 39 0.43 -6.45 11.53
N TYR A 40 0.60 -7.76 11.34
CA TYR A 40 1.45 -8.57 12.20
C TYR A 40 2.90 -8.05 12.22
N GLU A 41 3.50 -7.78 11.06
CA GLU A 41 4.87 -7.27 10.95
C GLU A 41 5.04 -5.93 11.66
N LEU A 42 4.13 -4.98 11.44
CA LEU A 42 4.18 -3.66 12.08
C LEU A 42 4.04 -3.77 13.61
N MET A 43 3.06 -4.54 14.08
CA MET A 43 2.86 -4.76 15.51
C MET A 43 4.07 -5.47 16.14
N HIS A 44 4.61 -6.49 15.49
CA HIS A 44 5.74 -7.25 16.00
C HIS A 44 7.01 -6.39 16.12
N MET A 45 7.25 -5.55 15.11
CA MET A 45 8.36 -4.60 15.11
C MET A 45 8.19 -3.54 16.21
N ALA A 46 6.99 -2.93 16.31
CA ALA A 46 6.77 -1.80 17.19
C ALA A 46 6.52 -2.17 18.65
N LEU A 47 5.86 -3.30 18.90
CA LEU A 47 5.39 -3.66 20.23
C LEU A 47 6.09 -4.89 20.82
N GLY A 48 6.84 -5.64 20.02
CA GLY A 48 7.51 -6.86 20.43
C GLY A 48 6.55 -7.93 20.96
N LYS A 49 6.83 -8.49 22.14
CA LYS A 49 5.98 -9.52 22.75
C LYS A 49 4.78 -8.87 23.45
N THR A 50 3.63 -8.84 22.79
CA THR A 50 2.34 -8.38 23.31
C THR A 50 1.38 -9.55 23.54
N PRO A 51 0.28 -9.37 24.34
CA PRO A 51 -0.72 -10.40 24.51
C PRO A 51 -1.32 -10.88 23.19
N ARG A 52 -1.48 -12.19 23.04
CA ARG A 52 -2.03 -12.81 21.81
C ARG A 52 -3.40 -12.26 21.42
N ARG A 53 -4.22 -11.83 22.38
CA ARG A 53 -5.55 -11.25 22.15
C ARG A 53 -5.46 -9.97 21.32
N LEU A 54 -4.47 -9.10 21.62
CA LEU A 54 -4.25 -7.86 20.90
C LEU A 54 -3.91 -8.15 19.43
N TYR A 55 -3.03 -9.10 19.16
CA TYR A 55 -2.73 -9.51 17.79
C TYR A 55 -3.97 -10.03 17.07
N PHE A 56 -4.76 -10.89 17.73
CA PHE A 56 -5.94 -11.50 17.09
C PHE A 56 -6.96 -10.47 16.64
N SER A 57 -7.34 -9.51 17.51
CA SER A 57 -8.33 -8.48 17.17
C SER A 57 -7.86 -7.57 16.02
N VAL A 58 -6.59 -7.17 16.04
CA VAL A 58 -5.99 -6.31 15.02
C VAL A 58 -5.88 -7.04 13.68
N MET A 59 -5.38 -8.27 13.67
CA MET A 59 -5.25 -9.09 12.45
C MET A 59 -6.62 -9.44 11.86
N LEU A 60 -7.61 -9.69 12.69
CA LEU A 60 -8.99 -9.95 12.24
C LEU A 60 -9.56 -8.70 11.52
N CYS A 61 -9.41 -7.51 12.11
CA CYS A 61 -9.85 -6.27 11.47
C CYS A 61 -9.10 -6.01 10.17
N ALA A 62 -7.79 -6.21 10.16
CA ALA A 62 -6.96 -6.05 8.96
C ALA A 62 -7.39 -7.00 7.82
N PHE A 63 -7.90 -8.18 8.14
CA PHE A 63 -8.46 -9.11 7.15
C PHE A 63 -9.86 -8.72 6.70
N VAL A 64 -10.74 -8.39 7.63
CA VAL A 64 -12.17 -8.15 7.36
C VAL A 64 -12.38 -6.91 6.49
N LEU A 65 -11.64 -5.83 6.71
CA LEU A 65 -11.82 -4.57 5.99
C LEU A 65 -11.67 -4.71 4.46
N PRO A 66 -10.58 -5.30 3.90
CA PRO A 66 -10.48 -5.51 2.46
C PRO A 66 -11.56 -6.45 1.90
N VAL A 67 -11.92 -7.51 2.63
CA VAL A 67 -12.98 -8.43 2.21
C VAL A 67 -14.31 -7.69 2.11
N MET A 68 -14.67 -6.88 3.09
CA MET A 68 -15.91 -6.08 3.07
C MET A 68 -15.96 -5.13 1.88
N PHE A 69 -14.88 -4.39 1.61
CA PHE A 69 -14.82 -3.49 0.46
C PHE A 69 -14.91 -4.23 -0.87
N SER A 70 -14.31 -5.41 -0.99
CA SER A 70 -14.41 -6.23 -2.20
C SER A 70 -15.84 -6.73 -2.49
N LEU A 71 -16.67 -6.80 -1.45
CA LEU A 71 -18.11 -7.15 -1.54
C LEU A 71 -19.01 -5.92 -1.74
N GLY A 72 -18.43 -4.74 -2.01
CA GLY A 72 -19.17 -3.51 -2.27
C GLY A 72 -19.84 -2.91 -1.03
N LYS A 73 -19.37 -3.23 0.18
CA LYS A 73 -19.89 -2.60 1.39
C LYS A 73 -19.50 -1.13 1.47
N GLU A 74 -20.42 -0.31 1.96
CA GLU A 74 -20.21 1.13 2.13
C GLU A 74 -19.14 1.44 3.18
N PHE A 75 -18.57 2.63 3.09
CA PHE A 75 -17.54 3.10 4.03
C PHE A 75 -18.04 3.17 5.48
N SER A 76 -19.34 3.36 5.69
CA SER A 76 -19.99 3.32 7.00
C SER A 76 -19.73 2.03 7.79
N TRP A 77 -19.67 0.88 7.09
CA TRP A 77 -19.31 -0.39 7.70
C TRP A 77 -17.85 -0.42 8.20
N ALA A 78 -16.95 0.18 7.44
CA ALA A 78 -15.54 0.29 7.88
C ALA A 78 -15.41 1.13 9.15
N VAL A 79 -16.18 2.22 9.26
CA VAL A 79 -16.27 3.00 10.52
C VAL A 79 -16.77 2.13 11.66
N GLY A 80 -17.80 1.29 11.45
CA GLY A 80 -18.29 0.34 12.44
C GLY A 80 -17.22 -0.64 12.91
N VAL A 81 -16.44 -1.21 11.98
CA VAL A 81 -15.31 -2.11 12.31
C VAL A 81 -14.22 -1.39 13.10
N LEU A 82 -13.87 -0.15 12.72
CA LEU A 82 -12.89 0.66 13.46
C LEU A 82 -13.37 1.00 14.89
N LEU A 83 -14.63 1.35 15.04
CA LEU A 83 -15.22 1.61 16.37
C LEU A 83 -15.19 0.34 17.22
N LEU A 84 -15.55 -0.80 16.64
CA LEU A 84 -15.48 -2.09 17.35
C LEU A 84 -14.04 -2.41 17.78
N LEU A 85 -13.07 -2.23 16.87
CA LEU A 85 -11.66 -2.43 17.21
C LEU A 85 -11.25 -1.50 18.36
N PHE A 86 -11.59 -0.21 18.27
CA PHE A 86 -11.28 0.77 19.31
C PHE A 86 -11.88 0.40 20.67
N PHE A 87 -13.16 -0.05 20.71
CA PHE A 87 -13.79 -0.50 21.94
C PHE A 87 -13.10 -1.76 22.50
N VAL A 88 -12.78 -2.74 21.65
CA VAL A 88 -12.05 -3.94 22.10
C VAL A 88 -10.70 -3.57 22.70
N LEU A 89 -9.93 -2.69 22.04
CA LEU A 89 -8.64 -2.21 22.53
C LEU A 89 -8.78 -1.44 23.84
N SER A 90 -9.83 -0.62 23.99
CA SER A 90 -10.11 0.12 25.22
C SER A 90 -10.47 -0.80 26.39
N ILE A 91 -11.26 -1.83 26.14
CA ILE A 91 -11.59 -2.85 27.16
C ILE A 91 -10.33 -3.62 27.56
N GLU A 92 -9.53 -4.07 26.59
CA GLU A 92 -8.24 -4.76 26.87
C GLU A 92 -7.29 -3.85 27.66
N GLN A 93 -7.25 -2.54 27.35
CA GLN A 93 -6.49 -1.58 28.13
C GLN A 93 -6.98 -1.52 29.60
N MET A 94 -8.29 -1.37 29.84
CA MET A 94 -8.86 -1.33 31.18
C MET A 94 -8.55 -2.60 31.97
N VAL A 95 -8.72 -3.77 31.33
CA VAL A 95 -8.44 -5.08 31.95
C VAL A 95 -6.93 -5.22 32.25
N SER A 96 -6.07 -4.63 31.43
CA SER A 96 -4.62 -4.69 31.60
C SER A 96 -4.13 -4.03 32.89
N TYR A 97 -4.89 -3.07 33.42
CA TYR A 97 -4.54 -2.41 34.71
C TYR A 97 -4.65 -3.34 35.93
N ALA A 98 -5.43 -4.41 35.85
CA ALA A 98 -5.53 -5.43 36.88
C ALA A 98 -4.43 -6.52 36.75
N GLY A 99 -3.66 -6.50 35.66
CA GLY A 99 -2.63 -7.51 35.34
C GLY A 99 -1.21 -7.00 35.49
N HIS A 100 -0.25 -7.90 35.19
CA HIS A 100 1.19 -7.59 35.18
C HIS A 100 1.66 -6.87 33.90
N TRP A 101 0.80 -6.79 32.89
CA TRP A 101 1.10 -6.22 31.57
C TRP A 101 0.15 -5.06 31.27
N ARG A 102 0.67 -3.89 30.99
CA ARG A 102 -0.13 -2.70 30.71
C ARG A 102 -0.14 -2.38 29.23
N ILE A 103 -1.32 -2.16 28.67
CA ILE A 103 -1.51 -1.65 27.33
C ILE A 103 -1.43 -0.12 27.39
N THR A 104 -0.47 0.46 26.68
CA THR A 104 -0.25 1.92 26.61
C THR A 104 -1.04 2.52 25.44
N LEU A 105 -1.17 3.85 25.45
CA LEU A 105 -1.79 4.58 24.33
C LEU A 105 -1.05 4.35 23.02
N ASP A 106 0.29 4.29 23.05
CA ASP A 106 1.12 4.02 21.86
C ASP A 106 0.81 2.66 21.25
N MET A 107 0.56 1.64 22.08
CA MET A 107 0.16 0.33 21.61
C MET A 107 -1.21 0.36 20.92
N ILE A 108 -2.17 1.13 21.45
CA ILE A 108 -3.47 1.33 20.82
C ILE A 108 -3.30 2.07 19.49
N ALA A 109 -2.47 3.10 19.44
CA ALA A 109 -2.21 3.86 18.22
C ALA A 109 -1.60 2.98 17.13
N VAL A 110 -0.60 2.14 17.46
CA VAL A 110 0.00 1.18 16.53
C VAL A 110 -1.03 0.12 16.10
N ALA A 111 -1.86 -0.38 17.01
CA ALA A 111 -2.91 -1.35 16.73
C ALA A 111 -3.98 -0.76 15.78
N MET A 112 -4.42 0.47 16.01
CA MET A 112 -5.37 1.18 15.14
C MET A 112 -4.76 1.50 13.77
N LEU A 113 -3.48 1.90 13.72
CA LEU A 113 -2.78 2.12 12.46
C LEU A 113 -2.70 0.82 11.65
N SER A 114 -2.21 -0.25 12.26
CA SER A 114 -1.95 -1.53 11.56
C SER A 114 -3.23 -2.31 11.22
N GLY A 115 -4.22 -2.34 12.12
CA GLY A 115 -5.47 -3.09 11.92
C GLY A 115 -6.59 -2.30 11.26
N GLY A 116 -6.47 -0.97 11.22
CA GLY A 116 -7.52 -0.08 10.72
C GLY A 116 -7.07 0.78 9.54
N VAL A 117 -6.21 1.77 9.81
CA VAL A 117 -5.88 2.81 8.83
C VAL A 117 -5.21 2.21 7.59
N LEU A 118 -4.14 1.41 7.77
CA LEU A 118 -3.43 0.82 6.64
C LEU A 118 -4.31 -0.11 5.80
N PRO A 119 -5.10 -1.06 6.37
CA PRO A 119 -6.03 -1.86 5.58
C PRO A 119 -7.06 -1.03 4.80
N ILE A 120 -7.59 0.07 5.35
CA ILE A 120 -8.50 0.96 4.63
C ILE A 120 -7.79 1.63 3.46
N MET A 121 -6.58 2.16 3.67
CA MET A 121 -5.79 2.81 2.60
C MET A 121 -5.55 1.85 1.43
N LEU A 122 -5.14 0.62 1.69
CA LEU A 122 -4.88 -0.35 0.62
C LEU A 122 -6.18 -0.87 -0.03
N SER A 123 -7.28 -0.94 0.74
CA SER A 123 -8.59 -1.38 0.24
C SER A 123 -9.23 -0.42 -0.76
N THR A 124 -8.72 0.81 -0.89
CA THR A 124 -9.15 1.74 -1.94
C THR A 124 -8.97 1.15 -3.34
N LEU A 125 -7.95 0.30 -3.53
CA LEU A 125 -7.77 -0.46 -4.78
C LEU A 125 -8.99 -1.31 -5.12
N LEU A 126 -9.55 -2.01 -4.14
CA LEU A 126 -10.73 -2.86 -4.34
C LEU A 126 -11.97 -2.02 -4.66
N ARG A 127 -12.13 -0.87 -4.00
CA ARG A 127 -13.21 0.08 -4.27
C ARG A 127 -13.14 0.63 -5.70
N ILE A 128 -11.94 0.99 -6.16
CA ILE A 128 -11.70 1.36 -7.56
C ILE A 128 -12.08 0.21 -8.48
N GLY A 129 -11.70 -1.03 -8.12
CA GLY A 129 -12.00 -2.24 -8.89
C GLY A 129 -13.49 -2.54 -9.06
N LEU A 130 -14.36 -2.06 -8.17
CA LEU A 130 -15.82 -2.20 -8.25
C LEU A 130 -16.47 -1.32 -9.34
N ILE A 131 -15.76 -0.31 -9.84
CA ILE A 131 -16.30 0.55 -10.90
C ILE A 131 -16.51 -0.30 -12.17
N PRO A 132 -17.73 -0.36 -12.73
CA PRO A 132 -18.02 -1.20 -13.88
C PRO A 132 -17.09 -0.89 -15.07
N VAL A 133 -16.68 -1.92 -15.78
CA VAL A 133 -15.86 -1.93 -17.00
C VAL A 133 -14.44 -1.37 -16.81
N VAL A 134 -14.29 -0.15 -16.29
CA VAL A 134 -12.99 0.54 -16.20
C VAL A 134 -12.27 0.34 -14.86
N GLY A 135 -12.93 -0.21 -13.84
CA GLY A 135 -12.38 -0.32 -12.50
C GLY A 135 -11.09 -1.13 -12.45
N ARG A 136 -11.04 -2.24 -13.18
CA ARG A 136 -9.86 -3.11 -13.24
C ARG A 136 -8.63 -2.41 -13.82
N VAL A 137 -8.81 -1.71 -14.94
CA VAL A 137 -7.73 -0.92 -15.53
C VAL A 137 -7.32 0.24 -14.64
N ARG A 138 -8.27 0.94 -14.03
CA ARG A 138 -7.96 2.02 -13.08
C ARG A 138 -7.17 1.53 -11.86
N MET A 139 -7.52 0.33 -11.35
CA MET A 139 -6.85 -0.30 -10.22
C MET A 139 -5.38 -0.64 -10.51
N MET A 140 -4.99 -0.85 -11.78
CA MET A 140 -3.59 -1.10 -12.17
C MET A 140 -2.72 0.15 -12.15
N LEU A 141 -3.31 1.34 -12.28
CA LEU A 141 -2.59 2.60 -12.42
C LEU A 141 -1.60 2.88 -11.27
N PRO A 142 -1.95 2.73 -9.98
CA PRO A 142 -1.00 2.94 -8.88
C PRO A 142 0.18 1.95 -8.92
N PHE A 143 -0.02 0.71 -9.35
CA PHE A 143 1.09 -0.24 -9.51
C PHE A 143 2.05 0.19 -10.60
N VAL A 144 1.52 0.62 -11.76
CA VAL A 144 2.34 1.13 -12.87
C VAL A 144 3.21 2.30 -12.40
N ILE A 145 2.60 3.27 -11.69
CA ILE A 145 3.31 4.46 -11.20
C ILE A 145 4.35 4.09 -10.12
N ALA A 146 3.99 3.26 -9.13
CA ALA A 146 4.90 2.86 -8.07
C ALA A 146 6.14 2.15 -8.63
N PHE A 147 5.94 1.13 -9.48
CA PHE A 147 7.06 0.39 -10.07
C PHE A 147 7.91 1.25 -11.01
N ALA A 148 7.28 2.13 -11.79
CA ALA A 148 8.00 3.05 -12.66
C ALA A 148 8.84 4.05 -11.85
N SER A 149 8.25 4.64 -10.79
CA SER A 149 8.93 5.58 -9.90
C SER A 149 10.13 4.93 -9.22
N ASP A 150 9.96 3.72 -8.65
CA ASP A 150 11.04 3.01 -7.97
C ASP A 150 12.17 2.64 -8.94
N THR A 151 11.81 2.15 -10.13
CA THR A 151 12.78 1.77 -11.17
C THR A 151 13.54 3.00 -11.69
N GLY A 152 12.81 4.09 -12.01
CA GLY A 152 13.40 5.35 -12.45
C GLY A 152 14.31 5.95 -11.39
N ALA A 153 13.86 5.98 -10.14
CA ALA A 153 14.64 6.47 -9.01
C ALA A 153 15.92 5.65 -8.79
N TYR A 154 15.84 4.33 -8.93
CA TYR A 154 17.01 3.46 -8.80
C TYR A 154 18.06 3.71 -9.88
N PHE A 155 17.67 3.69 -11.15
CA PHE A 155 18.63 3.88 -12.25
C PHE A 155 19.18 5.30 -12.28
N THR A 156 18.35 6.33 -12.16
CA THR A 156 18.81 7.73 -12.14
C THR A 156 19.71 7.98 -10.92
N GLY A 157 19.34 7.47 -9.75
CA GLY A 157 20.16 7.59 -8.55
C GLY A 157 21.49 6.84 -8.63
N MET A 158 21.54 5.72 -9.35
CA MET A 158 22.77 4.95 -9.56
C MET A 158 23.75 5.65 -10.51
N TYR A 159 23.25 6.24 -11.59
CA TYR A 159 24.11 6.84 -12.62
C TYR A 159 24.39 8.33 -12.39
N LEU A 160 23.44 9.08 -11.86
CA LEU A 160 23.50 10.54 -11.74
C LEU A 160 23.47 11.04 -10.29
N GLY A 161 23.22 10.15 -9.30
CA GLY A 161 23.04 10.53 -7.91
C GLY A 161 24.28 11.16 -7.28
N LYS A 162 24.15 12.39 -6.78
CA LYS A 162 25.18 13.15 -6.08
C LYS A 162 24.74 13.55 -4.68
N GLN A 163 23.52 14.08 -4.55
CA GLN A 163 22.99 14.58 -3.28
C GLN A 163 22.11 13.56 -2.61
N LYS A 164 22.29 13.35 -1.29
CA LYS A 164 21.43 12.45 -0.51
C LYS A 164 20.09 13.09 -0.23
N LEU A 165 18.99 12.35 -0.47
CA LEU A 165 17.63 12.82 -0.24
C LEU A 165 17.27 12.79 1.27
N ALA A 166 17.54 11.69 1.95
CA ALA A 166 17.18 11.48 3.34
C ALA A 166 18.27 10.65 4.06
N PRO A 167 19.43 11.26 4.43
CA PRO A 167 20.59 10.52 4.94
C PRO A 167 20.32 9.65 6.16
N HIS A 168 19.48 10.13 7.08
CA HIS A 168 19.17 9.45 8.34
C HIS A 168 18.07 8.37 8.20
N ILE A 169 17.21 8.47 7.18
CA ILE A 169 16.08 7.55 6.96
C ILE A 169 16.46 6.47 5.94
N SER A 170 16.91 6.92 4.78
CA SER A 170 17.30 6.06 3.65
C SER A 170 18.59 6.56 2.99
N PRO A 171 19.78 6.18 3.48
CA PRO A 171 21.06 6.74 3.06
C PRO A 171 21.44 6.42 1.59
N LYS A 172 20.72 5.53 0.94
CA LYS A 172 20.94 5.18 -0.46
C LYS A 172 20.16 6.06 -1.44
N LYS A 173 19.05 6.69 -1.01
CA LYS A 173 18.25 7.56 -1.87
C LYS A 173 18.94 8.88 -2.16
N THR A 174 18.83 9.33 -3.40
CA THR A 174 19.43 10.60 -3.89
C THR A 174 18.35 11.52 -4.43
N LEU A 175 18.61 12.82 -4.44
CA LEU A 175 17.69 13.82 -4.95
C LEU A 175 17.48 13.65 -6.47
N GLU A 176 18.56 13.40 -7.20
CA GLU A 176 18.50 13.15 -8.65
C GLU A 176 17.70 11.87 -8.95
N GLY A 177 17.87 10.84 -8.09
CA GLY A 177 17.06 9.64 -8.18
C GLY A 177 15.58 9.93 -7.96
N ALA A 178 15.23 10.76 -6.97
CA ALA A 178 13.84 11.14 -6.72
C ALA A 178 13.22 11.84 -7.93
N ILE A 179 13.93 12.78 -8.55
CA ILE A 179 13.47 13.48 -9.77
C ILE A 179 13.29 12.49 -10.92
N GLY A 180 14.28 11.60 -11.17
CA GLY A 180 14.15 10.58 -12.21
C GLY A 180 13.01 9.59 -11.97
N GLY A 181 12.66 9.31 -10.70
CA GLY A 181 11.49 8.52 -10.35
C GLY A 181 10.17 9.23 -10.68
N ILE A 182 10.10 10.55 -10.44
CA ILE A 182 8.94 11.37 -10.79
C ILE A 182 8.73 11.38 -12.30
N ASP A 183 9.79 11.64 -13.07
CA ASP A 183 9.73 11.67 -14.54
C ASP A 183 9.33 10.30 -15.11
N ALA A 184 9.91 9.21 -14.58
CA ALA A 184 9.58 7.85 -14.99
C ALA A 184 8.11 7.50 -14.71
N GLY A 185 7.57 7.89 -13.56
CA GLY A 185 6.16 7.66 -13.23
C GLY A 185 5.20 8.45 -14.13
N GLY A 186 5.52 9.72 -14.43
CA GLY A 186 4.78 10.54 -15.40
C GLY A 186 4.78 9.92 -16.80
N LEU A 187 5.97 9.51 -17.29
CA LEU A 187 6.13 8.87 -18.59
C LEU A 187 5.39 7.53 -18.69
N CYS A 188 5.51 6.67 -17.67
CA CYS A 188 4.79 5.39 -17.68
C CYS A 188 3.29 5.55 -17.57
N ALA A 189 2.79 6.56 -16.84
CA ALA A 189 1.36 6.89 -16.82
C ALA A 189 0.86 7.38 -18.18
N LEU A 190 1.66 8.17 -18.90
CA LEU A 190 1.38 8.58 -20.30
C LEU A 190 1.30 7.35 -21.22
N ILE A 191 2.32 6.49 -21.18
CA ILE A 191 2.39 5.26 -21.98
C ILE A 191 1.17 4.37 -21.66
N TYR A 192 0.83 4.22 -20.39
CA TYR A 192 -0.34 3.47 -19.96
C TYR A 192 -1.62 4.05 -20.57
N GLY A 193 -1.79 5.37 -20.57
CA GLY A 193 -2.92 6.05 -21.21
C GLY A 193 -2.99 5.79 -22.73
N VAL A 194 -1.85 5.81 -23.42
CA VAL A 194 -1.78 5.48 -24.86
C VAL A 194 -2.19 4.03 -25.10
N ILE A 195 -1.71 3.09 -24.30
CA ILE A 195 -2.11 1.68 -24.41
C ILE A 195 -3.62 1.53 -24.22
N LEU A 196 -4.23 2.23 -23.25
CA LEU A 196 -5.66 2.19 -23.03
C LEU A 196 -6.46 2.74 -24.24
N LEU A 197 -5.97 3.82 -24.85
CA LEU A 197 -6.58 4.36 -26.09
C LEU A 197 -6.54 3.34 -27.22
N LEU A 198 -5.45 2.61 -27.39
CA LEU A 198 -5.31 1.55 -28.39
C LEU A 198 -6.20 0.33 -28.08
N CYS A 199 -6.44 0.05 -26.80
CA CYS A 199 -7.36 -1.00 -26.35
C CYS A 199 -8.86 -0.59 -26.42
N GLY A 200 -9.19 0.59 -26.93
CA GLY A 200 -10.56 1.03 -27.12
C GLY A 200 -11.17 1.78 -25.92
N PHE A 201 -10.41 2.06 -24.86
CA PHE A 201 -10.85 2.91 -23.77
C PHE A 201 -10.67 4.40 -24.11
N GLY A 202 -11.43 5.27 -23.45
CA GLY A 202 -11.16 6.71 -23.43
C GLY A 202 -10.09 7.02 -22.38
N ALA A 203 -9.11 7.85 -22.70
CA ALA A 203 -8.11 8.30 -21.75
C ALA A 203 -7.73 9.76 -21.97
N ASN A 204 -7.64 10.52 -20.87
CA ASN A 204 -7.10 11.87 -20.86
C ASN A 204 -5.60 11.78 -20.52
N LEU A 205 -4.76 11.88 -21.56
CA LEU A 205 -3.30 11.71 -21.42
C LEU A 205 -2.70 12.77 -20.52
N PHE A 206 -3.17 14.01 -20.58
CA PHE A 206 -2.70 15.09 -19.71
C PHE A 206 -2.97 14.79 -18.23
N SER A 207 -4.22 14.39 -17.91
CA SER A 207 -4.62 14.05 -16.56
C SER A 207 -3.82 12.83 -16.03
N LEU A 208 -3.60 11.81 -16.87
CA LEU A 208 -2.80 10.63 -16.48
C LEU A 208 -1.33 10.98 -16.24
N THR A 209 -0.74 11.79 -17.11
CA THR A 209 0.66 12.23 -16.94
C THR A 209 0.81 13.05 -15.65
N LEU A 210 -0.07 14.02 -15.44
CA LEU A 210 -0.07 14.83 -14.22
C LEU A 210 -0.24 13.97 -12.97
N PHE A 211 -1.16 12.99 -13.02
CA PHE A 211 -1.31 12.03 -11.93
C PHE A 211 -0.05 11.18 -11.74
N GLY A 212 0.61 10.76 -12.81
CA GLY A 212 1.88 10.01 -12.75
C GLY A 212 2.97 10.78 -12.03
N LEU A 213 3.12 12.09 -12.32
CA LEU A 213 4.08 12.97 -11.66
C LEU A 213 3.76 13.13 -10.16
N ILE A 214 2.53 13.54 -9.83
CA ILE A 214 2.09 13.75 -8.44
C ILE A 214 2.10 12.44 -7.66
N GLY A 215 1.59 11.36 -8.26
CA GLY A 215 1.54 10.03 -7.68
C GLY A 215 2.93 9.49 -7.33
N SER A 216 3.94 9.74 -8.18
CA SER A 216 5.32 9.35 -7.90
C SER A 216 5.90 10.09 -6.69
N VAL A 217 5.59 11.37 -6.50
CA VAL A 217 5.99 12.11 -5.30
C VAL A 217 5.36 11.46 -4.07
N VAL A 218 4.06 11.16 -4.12
CA VAL A 218 3.33 10.58 -2.99
C VAL A 218 3.78 9.14 -2.71
N ALA A 219 4.09 8.35 -3.73
CA ALA A 219 4.68 7.01 -3.58
C ALA A 219 6.04 7.06 -2.86
N GLN A 220 6.92 7.99 -3.27
CA GLN A 220 8.21 8.19 -2.61
C GLN A 220 8.08 8.68 -1.17
N LEU A 221 7.11 9.54 -0.87
CA LEU A 221 6.79 9.94 0.50
C LEU A 221 6.32 8.75 1.34
N GLY A 222 5.49 7.86 0.78
CA GLY A 222 5.07 6.63 1.44
C GLY A 222 6.26 5.76 1.84
N ASP A 223 7.13 5.41 0.89
CA ASP A 223 8.34 4.62 1.15
C ASP A 223 9.25 5.30 2.19
N LEU A 224 9.44 6.62 2.14
CA LEU A 224 10.22 7.34 3.15
C LEU A 224 9.55 7.31 4.54
N THR A 225 8.23 7.42 4.61
CA THR A 225 7.48 7.35 5.88
C THR A 225 7.63 5.97 6.52
N PHE A 226 7.42 4.90 5.77
CA PHE A 226 7.61 3.54 6.27
C PHE A 226 9.08 3.24 6.60
N SER A 227 10.01 3.81 5.84
CA SER A 227 11.44 3.75 6.17
C SER A 227 11.74 4.48 7.49
N ALA A 228 11.12 5.64 7.75
CA ALA A 228 11.28 6.36 9.02
C ALA A 228 10.72 5.56 10.21
N PHE A 229 9.57 4.90 10.05
CA PHE A 229 9.03 4.01 11.11
C PHE A 229 10.03 2.91 11.47
N LYS A 230 10.66 2.26 10.48
CA LYS A 230 11.69 1.25 10.74
C LYS A 230 12.87 1.81 11.55
N ARG A 231 13.31 3.05 11.28
CA ARG A 231 14.43 3.67 12.00
C ARG A 231 14.10 4.02 13.46
N GLN A 232 12.82 4.30 13.77
CA GLN A 232 12.39 4.51 15.16
C GLN A 232 12.59 3.27 16.03
N TYR A 233 12.63 2.09 15.44
CA TYR A 233 12.82 0.80 16.13
C TYR A 233 14.16 0.14 15.80
N ASP A 234 15.13 0.91 15.30
CA ASP A 234 16.48 0.46 14.95
C ASP A 234 16.49 -0.76 14.00
N THR A 235 15.44 -0.90 13.18
CA THR A 235 15.30 -1.99 12.22
C THR A 235 15.46 -1.49 10.78
N LYS A 236 15.73 -2.43 9.87
CA LYS A 236 15.84 -2.15 8.45
C LYS A 236 14.63 -2.68 7.67
N ASP A 237 14.13 -3.81 8.05
CA ASP A 237 13.03 -4.53 7.40
C ASP A 237 11.95 -4.82 8.44
N TYR A 238 10.67 -4.80 8.06
CA TYR A 238 9.55 -5.08 8.98
C TYR A 238 9.48 -6.56 9.40
N GLY A 239 9.96 -7.45 8.55
CA GLY A 239 9.95 -8.89 8.80
C GLY A 239 10.78 -9.67 7.78
N ASN A 240 10.72 -11.00 7.88
CA ASN A 240 11.42 -11.92 6.99
C ASN A 240 10.46 -12.94 6.38
N ILE A 241 9.16 -12.60 6.26
CA ILE A 241 8.11 -13.51 5.75
C ILE A 241 8.38 -13.88 4.30
N LEU A 242 8.88 -12.93 3.50
CA LEU A 242 9.27 -13.19 2.12
C LEU A 242 10.78 -13.49 2.03
N PRO A 243 11.18 -14.76 1.80
CA PRO A 243 12.59 -15.14 1.75
C PRO A 243 13.38 -14.28 0.76
N GLY A 244 14.37 -13.53 1.26
CA GLY A 244 15.23 -12.66 0.46
C GLY A 244 14.62 -11.31 0.05
N HIS A 245 13.35 -11.02 0.41
CA HIS A 245 12.66 -9.78 0.07
C HIS A 245 12.26 -8.92 1.29
N GLY A 246 12.52 -9.36 2.52
CA GLY A 246 12.08 -8.66 3.74
C GLY A 246 10.63 -8.95 4.09
N GLY A 247 9.94 -7.98 4.66
CA GLY A 247 8.54 -8.08 5.03
C GLY A 247 7.56 -7.82 3.87
N ILE A 248 6.31 -8.20 4.09
CA ILE A 248 5.19 -7.87 3.19
C ILE A 248 4.95 -6.36 3.19
N LEU A 249 5.00 -5.74 4.36
CA LEU A 249 4.81 -4.30 4.51
C LEU A 249 5.86 -3.51 3.70
N ASP A 250 7.10 -4.03 3.60
CA ASP A 250 8.18 -3.44 2.78
C ASP A 250 7.89 -3.47 1.26
N ARG A 251 6.90 -4.24 0.81
CA ARG A 251 6.55 -4.38 -0.62
C ARG A 251 5.38 -3.52 -1.05
N PHE A 252 4.59 -3.03 -0.11
CA PHE A 252 3.40 -2.25 -0.36
C PHE A 252 3.48 -0.82 0.21
N ASP A 253 4.62 -0.43 0.78
CA ASP A 253 4.84 0.87 1.45
C ASP A 253 4.44 2.07 0.58
N SER A 254 4.88 2.15 -0.66
CA SER A 254 4.49 3.19 -1.62
C SER A 254 3.00 3.13 -1.96
N LEU A 255 2.43 1.91 -2.04
CA LEU A 255 1.03 1.71 -2.43
C LEU A 255 0.04 2.13 -1.36
N TYR A 256 0.39 2.06 -0.07
CA TYR A 256 -0.47 2.56 1.00
C TYR A 256 -0.82 4.04 0.82
N TYR A 257 0.08 4.85 0.29
CA TYR A 257 -0.15 6.26 0.01
C TYR A 257 -0.75 6.50 -1.37
N LEU A 258 -0.29 5.77 -2.36
CA LEU A 258 -0.69 5.98 -3.75
C LEU A 258 -2.10 5.46 -4.05
N ALA A 259 -2.55 4.39 -3.40
CA ALA A 259 -3.86 3.81 -3.62
C ALA A 259 -5.02 4.78 -3.26
N PRO A 260 -5.05 5.39 -2.05
CA PRO A 260 -6.08 6.37 -1.72
C PRO A 260 -5.98 7.64 -2.59
N LEU A 261 -4.78 8.09 -2.94
CA LEU A 261 -4.62 9.20 -3.86
C LEU A 261 -5.24 8.88 -5.24
N THR A 262 -5.07 7.64 -5.72
CA THR A 262 -5.67 7.20 -6.99
C THR A 262 -7.19 7.29 -6.93
N GLU A 263 -7.81 6.87 -5.85
CA GLU A 263 -9.26 6.94 -5.67
C GLU A 263 -9.75 8.39 -5.70
N VAL A 264 -9.07 9.27 -4.95
CA VAL A 264 -9.39 10.71 -4.93
C VAL A 264 -9.21 11.33 -6.32
N TRP A 265 -8.12 10.99 -7.04
CA TRP A 265 -7.89 11.51 -8.38
C TRP A 265 -8.96 11.08 -9.36
N ILE A 266 -9.38 9.82 -9.33
CA ILE A 266 -10.45 9.29 -10.19
C ILE A 266 -11.77 10.02 -9.92
N ALA A 267 -12.05 10.40 -8.68
CA ALA A 267 -13.24 11.14 -8.30
C ALA A 267 -13.22 12.60 -8.80
N LEU A 268 -12.07 13.26 -8.71
CA LEU A 268 -11.91 14.68 -9.05
C LEU A 268 -11.65 14.92 -10.54
N ALA A 269 -10.87 14.05 -11.16
CA ALA A 269 -10.42 14.19 -12.55
C ALA A 269 -10.45 12.81 -13.25
N PRO A 270 -11.62 12.31 -13.65
CA PRO A 270 -11.73 11.00 -14.29
C PRO A 270 -10.91 10.98 -15.58
N ALA A 271 -9.79 10.23 -15.51
CA ALA A 271 -8.80 10.18 -16.59
C ALA A 271 -8.99 8.99 -17.53
N ILE A 272 -9.84 8.02 -17.17
CA ILE A 272 -10.09 6.79 -17.95
C ILE A 272 -11.59 6.52 -17.95
N TRP A 273 -12.18 6.26 -19.14
CA TRP A 273 -13.61 5.96 -19.30
C TRP A 273 -13.87 4.97 -20.45
N VAL A 274 -15.10 4.51 -20.58
CA VAL A 274 -15.53 3.70 -21.73
C VAL A 274 -15.79 4.64 -22.90
N LYS A 275 -15.22 4.36 -24.08
CA LYS A 275 -15.67 5.05 -25.31
C LYS A 275 -17.09 4.57 -25.64
N GLY A 276 -18.01 5.49 -25.75
CA GLY A 276 -19.36 5.23 -26.24
C GLY A 276 -19.38 4.84 -27.72
#